data_1eab446d4b7940804f217072d9138067
#
_entry.id   1eab446d4b7940804f217072d9138067
#
_cell.length_a   1.000
_cell.length_b   1.000
_cell.length_c   1.000
_cell.angle_alpha   90.00
_cell.angle_beta   90.00
_cell.angle_gamma   90.00
#
_symmetry.space_group_name_H-M   'P 1'
#
loop_
_entity.id
_entity.type
_entity.pdbx_description
1 polymer ?
#
loop_
_entity_poly.entity_id
_entity_poly.type
_entity_poly.pdbx_seq_one_letter_code
_entity_poly.pdbx_strand_id
1 'polypeptide(L)'
;MLTQHLVQQEERNRDAYIRSGEVFEDRQQTFERRAAELARLVEAAKGLSEQLSVRMPPVADGGKAPEARLGVNLDAKSVLAEIGAKMEQELASGQSPWEDEETRFFYTDLCDLRMHVPAALLKDAGGGAAPAEGGGEEVDAASVPAQVNAVLARLPSLASREMIDQAAVELAFCNTRATRARLVRHLLGVSRDRRDLLPYYARLVATLHACMPDVTHGVLAGLDAEFRALHRRRANDVGTALSRARNAVFLGELVKFGRVPEHLVFYCIKTLLDDFGVPALEVLALFLETCGRYLVRTPATAERMSGMLQLLQRKRAAHHTDSRVALLLDNAYYQCVPPPRVAVVHEAPT
;
A
#
# COMPACT_ATOMS: atom_id res chain seq x y z
N MET A 1 26.71 14.43 -17.56
CA MET A 1 25.75 15.20 -16.74
C MET A 1 24.47 15.51 -17.50
N LEU A 2 24.50 16.16 -18.69
CA LEU A 2 23.27 16.51 -19.44
C LEU A 2 22.43 15.29 -19.86
N THR A 3 23.06 14.20 -20.29
CA THR A 3 22.40 12.94 -20.66
C THR A 3 21.68 12.28 -19.48
N GLN A 4 22.31 12.23 -18.31
CA GLN A 4 21.71 11.69 -17.09
C GLN A 4 20.52 12.52 -16.62
N HIS A 5 20.63 13.85 -16.78
CA HIS A 5 19.55 14.76 -16.41
C HIS A 5 18.32 14.61 -17.33
N LEU A 6 18.55 14.36 -18.63
CA LEU A 6 17.48 14.13 -19.60
C LEU A 6 16.77 12.80 -19.35
N VAL A 7 17.49 11.72 -19.04
CA VAL A 7 16.90 10.41 -18.69
C VAL A 7 16.03 10.54 -17.44
N GLN A 8 16.53 11.22 -16.39
CA GLN A 8 15.74 11.44 -15.18
C GLN A 8 14.51 12.34 -15.43
N GLN A 9 14.61 13.29 -16.35
CA GLN A 9 13.48 14.16 -16.70
C GLN A 9 12.44 13.42 -17.53
N GLU A 10 12.86 12.53 -18.42
CA GLU A 10 11.99 11.63 -19.17
C GLU A 10 11.22 10.68 -18.22
N GLU A 11 11.91 10.06 -17.26
CA GLU A 11 11.28 9.22 -16.25
C GLU A 11 10.25 9.99 -15.42
N ARG A 12 10.59 11.20 -14.98
CA ARG A 12 9.67 12.07 -14.22
C ARG A 12 8.45 12.50 -15.04
N ASN A 13 8.64 12.79 -16.32
CA ASN A 13 7.54 13.16 -17.21
C ASN A 13 6.63 11.97 -17.47
N ARG A 14 7.21 10.78 -17.66
CA ARG A 14 6.48 9.53 -17.81
C ARG A 14 5.69 9.18 -16.54
N ASP A 15 6.32 9.29 -15.37
CA ASP A 15 5.65 9.07 -14.09
C ASP A 15 4.53 10.08 -13.82
N ALA A 16 4.71 11.34 -14.22
CA ALA A 16 3.69 12.36 -14.10
C ALA A 16 2.49 12.07 -15.03
N TYR A 17 2.76 11.61 -16.24
CA TYR A 17 1.75 11.21 -17.21
C TYR A 17 0.94 9.98 -16.73
N ILE A 18 1.63 8.98 -16.19
CA ILE A 18 0.98 7.77 -15.63
C ILE A 18 0.05 8.13 -14.46
N ARG A 19 0.38 9.19 -13.70
CA ARG A 19 -0.41 9.61 -12.53
C ARG A 19 -1.60 10.50 -12.85
N SER A 20 -1.46 11.39 -13.83
CA SER A 20 -2.47 12.44 -14.12
C SER A 20 -3.29 12.16 -15.37
N GLY A 21 -2.81 11.30 -16.28
CA GLY A 21 -3.41 11.11 -17.60
C GLY A 21 -3.29 12.34 -18.51
N GLU A 22 -2.64 13.42 -18.08
CA GLU A 22 -2.46 14.65 -18.84
C GLU A 22 -1.01 14.86 -19.26
N VAL A 23 -0.81 15.29 -20.51
CA VAL A 23 0.49 15.70 -21.00
C VAL A 23 0.72 17.16 -20.60
N PHE A 24 1.68 17.40 -19.73
CA PHE A 24 2.08 18.77 -19.37
C PHE A 24 2.92 19.36 -20.49
N GLU A 25 2.31 20.12 -21.40
CA GLU A 25 2.92 20.71 -22.59
C GLU A 25 4.20 21.50 -22.27
N ASP A 26 4.21 22.28 -21.20
CA ASP A 26 5.39 23.05 -20.77
C ASP A 26 6.59 22.16 -20.43
N ARG A 27 6.36 21.01 -19.82
CA ARG A 27 7.41 20.05 -19.49
C ARG A 27 7.90 19.30 -20.71
N GLN A 28 7.01 18.99 -21.62
CA GLN A 28 7.30 18.38 -22.91
C GLN A 28 8.17 19.32 -23.76
N GLN A 29 7.78 20.58 -23.92
CA GLN A 29 8.54 21.57 -24.63
C GLN A 29 9.94 21.83 -24.03
N THR A 30 10.03 21.83 -22.69
CA THR A 30 11.32 22.00 -22.02
C THR A 30 12.24 20.81 -22.27
N PHE A 31 11.69 19.58 -22.26
CA PHE A 31 12.42 18.36 -22.58
C PHE A 31 12.90 18.36 -24.01
N GLU A 32 12.04 18.68 -24.98
CA GLU A 32 12.37 18.75 -26.40
C GLU A 32 13.47 19.78 -26.72
N ARG A 33 13.41 20.97 -26.09
CA ARG A 33 14.47 21.98 -26.22
C ARG A 33 15.82 21.47 -25.75
N ARG A 34 15.86 20.82 -24.58
CA ARG A 34 17.10 20.25 -24.02
C ARG A 34 17.60 19.05 -24.81
N ALA A 35 16.71 18.22 -25.35
CA ALA A 35 17.07 17.11 -26.22
C ALA A 35 17.69 17.61 -27.53
N ALA A 36 17.13 18.68 -28.15
CA ALA A 36 17.68 19.32 -29.34
C ALA A 36 19.05 19.96 -29.07
N GLU A 37 19.24 20.58 -27.90
CA GLU A 37 20.51 21.16 -27.49
C GLU A 37 21.59 20.08 -27.31
N LEU A 38 21.23 18.94 -26.67
CA LEU A 38 22.14 17.80 -26.55
C LEU A 38 22.53 17.23 -27.91
N ALA A 39 21.57 17.07 -28.83
CA ALA A 39 21.85 16.57 -30.17
C ALA A 39 22.84 17.50 -30.93
N ARG A 40 22.67 18.81 -30.83
CA ARG A 40 23.61 19.78 -31.39
C ARG A 40 25.01 19.68 -30.78
N LEU A 41 25.11 19.53 -29.47
CA LEU A 41 26.39 19.38 -28.78
C LEU A 41 27.09 18.08 -29.16
N VAL A 42 26.36 16.97 -29.31
CA VAL A 42 26.92 15.68 -29.76
C VAL A 42 27.42 15.79 -31.22
N GLU A 43 26.70 16.47 -32.10
CA GLU A 43 27.09 16.67 -33.49
C GLU A 43 28.33 17.56 -33.60
N ALA A 44 28.38 18.64 -32.82
CA ALA A 44 29.57 19.51 -32.74
C ALA A 44 30.78 18.74 -32.16
N ALA A 45 30.58 17.90 -31.17
CA ALA A 45 31.63 17.06 -30.58
C ALA A 45 32.14 16.00 -31.57
N LYS A 46 31.27 15.41 -32.42
CA LYS A 46 31.66 14.50 -33.49
C LYS A 46 32.52 15.24 -34.54
N GLY A 47 32.09 16.40 -34.99
CA GLY A 47 32.86 17.20 -35.94
C GLY A 47 34.25 17.59 -35.43
N LEU A 48 34.35 17.97 -34.16
CA LEU A 48 35.63 18.23 -33.49
C LEU A 48 36.51 16.97 -33.35
N SER A 49 35.90 15.84 -33.00
CA SER A 49 36.56 14.54 -32.88
C SER A 49 37.18 14.11 -34.22
N GLU A 50 36.48 14.30 -35.31
CA GLU A 50 36.98 14.02 -36.66
C GLU A 50 38.13 14.98 -37.07
N GLN A 51 37.99 16.27 -36.78
CA GLN A 51 39.04 17.28 -37.10
C GLN A 51 40.32 17.06 -36.27
N LEU A 52 40.19 16.64 -35.02
CA LEU A 52 41.32 16.44 -34.12
C LEU A 52 41.85 15.02 -34.12
N SER A 53 41.23 14.07 -34.84
CA SER A 53 41.57 12.61 -34.84
C SER A 53 41.60 12.03 -33.44
N VAL A 54 40.82 12.58 -32.52
CA VAL A 54 40.74 12.11 -31.12
C VAL A 54 39.47 11.26 -30.94
N ARG A 55 39.60 10.11 -30.30
CA ARG A 55 38.49 9.20 -30.08
C ARG A 55 37.49 9.87 -29.13
N MET A 56 36.24 9.99 -29.54
CA MET A 56 35.16 10.53 -28.74
C MET A 56 34.96 9.63 -27.47
N PRO A 57 34.88 10.21 -26.25
CA PRO A 57 34.56 9.44 -25.05
C PRO A 57 33.18 8.82 -25.19
N PRO A 58 32.94 7.60 -24.66
CA PRO A 58 31.65 6.97 -24.71
C PRO A 58 30.63 7.89 -24.03
N VAL A 59 29.68 8.38 -24.78
CA VAL A 59 28.51 9.08 -24.23
C VAL A 59 27.73 8.02 -23.47
N ALA A 60 27.59 8.17 -22.16
CA ALA A 60 26.92 7.22 -21.30
C ALA A 60 25.54 6.89 -21.87
N ASP A 61 25.44 5.68 -22.33
CA ASP A 61 24.31 4.91 -22.80
C ASP A 61 23.11 5.65 -23.36
N GLY A 62 23.29 6.20 -24.52
CA GLY A 62 22.28 6.70 -25.41
C GLY A 62 22.64 6.38 -26.85
N GLY A 63 23.28 5.23 -27.10
CA GLY A 63 23.75 4.81 -28.42
C GLY A 63 22.67 4.43 -29.44
N LYS A 64 21.41 4.79 -29.17
CA LYS A 64 20.36 4.97 -30.18
C LYS A 64 19.88 6.40 -30.07
N ALA A 65 19.93 7.10 -31.20
CA ALA A 65 19.49 8.47 -31.31
C ALA A 65 18.15 8.67 -30.60
N PRO A 66 17.93 9.82 -29.90
CA PRO A 66 16.67 10.12 -29.26
C PRO A 66 15.46 10.04 -30.20
N GLU A 67 15.68 10.15 -31.50
CA GLU A 67 14.65 9.99 -32.54
C GLU A 67 13.97 8.61 -32.58
N ALA A 68 14.64 7.56 -32.19
CA ALA A 68 14.04 6.21 -32.16
C ALA A 68 13.16 5.95 -30.92
N ARG A 69 13.24 6.83 -29.89
CA ARG A 69 12.38 6.76 -28.72
C ARG A 69 11.30 7.84 -28.69
N LEU A 70 11.48 8.93 -29.42
CA LEU A 70 10.47 9.99 -29.65
C LEU A 70 9.38 9.60 -30.65
N GLY A 71 9.57 8.50 -31.40
CA GLY A 71 8.58 7.91 -32.29
C GLY A 71 7.57 6.98 -31.62
N VAL A 72 7.58 6.85 -30.31
CA VAL A 72 6.45 6.29 -29.59
C VAL A 72 5.39 7.38 -29.56
N ASN A 73 4.55 7.43 -30.59
CA ASN A 73 3.18 7.84 -30.46
C ASN A 73 2.61 6.94 -29.33
N LEU A 74 2.86 7.34 -28.10
CA LEU A 74 2.17 6.81 -26.93
C LEU A 74 0.74 7.28 -27.11
N ASP A 75 0.00 6.48 -27.89
CA ASP A 75 -1.44 6.49 -27.81
C ASP A 75 -1.70 6.16 -26.34
N ALA A 76 -1.94 7.20 -25.53
CA ALA A 76 -2.24 7.07 -24.11
C ALA A 76 -3.35 6.02 -23.91
N LYS A 77 -4.28 5.92 -24.88
CA LYS A 77 -5.25 4.86 -24.97
C LYS A 77 -4.66 3.47 -25.17
N SER A 78 -3.61 3.30 -25.95
CA SER A 78 -2.98 2.00 -26.21
C SER A 78 -2.25 1.47 -24.98
N VAL A 79 -1.49 2.32 -24.30
CA VAL A 79 -0.78 1.92 -23.06
C VAL A 79 -1.75 1.67 -21.91
N LEU A 80 -2.77 2.48 -21.75
CA LEU A 80 -3.84 2.25 -20.78
C LEU A 80 -4.63 0.98 -21.12
N ALA A 81 -4.87 0.70 -22.42
CA ALA A 81 -5.51 -0.53 -22.86
C ALA A 81 -4.62 -1.76 -22.63
N GLU A 82 -3.30 -1.69 -22.86
CA GLU A 82 -2.38 -2.77 -22.57
C GLU A 82 -2.24 -3.03 -21.06
N ILE A 83 -2.16 -1.97 -20.25
CA ILE A 83 -2.16 -2.09 -18.79
C ILE A 83 -3.50 -2.68 -18.33
N GLY A 84 -4.63 -2.21 -18.87
CA GLY A 84 -5.95 -2.74 -18.57
C GLY A 84 -6.09 -4.21 -18.95
N ALA A 85 -5.69 -4.59 -20.16
CA ALA A 85 -5.75 -5.98 -20.65
C ALA A 85 -4.84 -6.92 -19.83
N LYS A 86 -3.63 -6.45 -19.46
CA LYS A 86 -2.72 -7.21 -18.59
C LYS A 86 -3.28 -7.39 -17.20
N MET A 87 -3.94 -6.36 -16.67
CA MET A 87 -4.65 -6.40 -15.39
C MET A 87 -5.85 -7.34 -15.40
N GLU A 88 -6.67 -7.28 -16.46
CA GLU A 88 -7.78 -8.22 -16.64
C GLU A 88 -7.29 -9.66 -16.78
N GLN A 89 -6.17 -9.86 -17.46
CA GLN A 89 -5.55 -11.18 -17.60
C GLN A 89 -5.01 -11.70 -16.26
N GLU A 90 -4.39 -10.86 -15.43
CA GLU A 90 -3.96 -11.20 -14.08
C GLU A 90 -5.13 -11.52 -13.15
N LEU A 91 -6.23 -10.75 -13.23
CA LEU A 91 -7.47 -11.02 -12.51
C LEU A 91 -8.13 -12.31 -12.99
N ALA A 92 -8.24 -12.50 -14.32
CA ALA A 92 -8.84 -13.69 -14.93
C ALA A 92 -8.02 -14.96 -14.67
N SER A 93 -6.70 -14.88 -14.65
CA SER A 93 -5.80 -16.00 -14.31
C SER A 93 -5.84 -16.38 -12.84
N GLY A 94 -6.50 -15.58 -12.00
CA GLY A 94 -6.54 -15.75 -10.55
C GLY A 94 -5.18 -15.55 -9.87
N GLN A 95 -4.19 -14.96 -10.54
CA GLN A 95 -2.85 -14.67 -10.01
C GLN A 95 -2.78 -13.35 -9.26
N SER A 96 -3.77 -12.47 -9.45
CA SER A 96 -3.83 -11.20 -8.73
C SER A 96 -3.96 -11.39 -7.21
N PRO A 97 -3.26 -10.60 -6.39
CA PRO A 97 -3.48 -10.53 -4.95
C PRO A 97 -4.91 -10.10 -4.58
N TRP A 98 -5.58 -9.42 -5.48
CA TRP A 98 -6.89 -8.80 -5.31
C TRP A 98 -7.98 -9.67 -5.96
N GLU A 99 -9.19 -9.61 -5.41
CA GLU A 99 -10.34 -10.38 -5.93
C GLU A 99 -10.96 -9.69 -7.14
N ASP A 100 -11.03 -8.38 -7.07
CA ASP A 100 -11.61 -7.51 -8.08
C ASP A 100 -10.84 -6.19 -8.20
N GLU A 101 -11.21 -5.39 -9.17
CA GLU A 101 -10.57 -4.12 -9.47
C GLU A 101 -10.88 -3.05 -8.42
N GLU A 102 -12.09 -3.04 -7.87
CA GLU A 102 -12.49 -2.10 -6.83
C GLU A 102 -11.68 -2.31 -5.55
N THR A 103 -11.54 -3.57 -5.12
CA THR A 103 -10.67 -3.96 -4.01
C THR A 103 -9.22 -3.54 -4.26
N ARG A 104 -8.72 -3.76 -5.48
CA ARG A 104 -7.38 -3.31 -5.85
C ARG A 104 -7.23 -1.80 -5.68
N PHE A 105 -8.13 -1.00 -6.26
CA PHE A 105 -8.09 0.46 -6.12
C PHE A 105 -8.16 0.91 -4.65
N PHE A 106 -8.95 0.22 -3.84
CA PHE A 106 -9.02 0.52 -2.42
C PHE A 106 -7.67 0.41 -1.70
N TYR A 107 -6.84 -0.59 -2.04
CA TYR A 107 -5.55 -0.82 -1.36
C TYR A 107 -4.35 -0.17 -2.05
N THR A 108 -4.41 0.12 -3.34
CA THR A 108 -3.26 0.63 -4.11
C THR A 108 -3.35 2.12 -4.43
N ASP A 109 -4.56 2.65 -4.63
CA ASP A 109 -4.79 4.04 -4.97
C ASP A 109 -5.05 4.87 -3.70
N LEU A 110 -3.97 5.36 -3.09
CA LEU A 110 -4.01 6.20 -1.90
C LEU A 110 -3.98 7.68 -2.29
N CYS A 111 -4.75 8.51 -1.56
CA CYS A 111 -4.74 9.95 -1.72
C CYS A 111 -3.32 10.52 -1.50
N ASP A 112 -2.80 11.29 -2.47
CA ASP A 112 -1.53 11.99 -2.31
C ASP A 112 -1.75 13.29 -1.52
N LEU A 113 -1.45 13.24 -0.24
CA LEU A 113 -1.58 14.38 0.67
C LEU A 113 -0.76 15.60 0.25
N ARG A 114 0.29 15.42 -0.57
CA ARG A 114 1.14 16.52 -1.06
C ARG A 114 0.42 17.43 -2.02
N MET A 115 -0.65 16.95 -2.64
CA MET A 115 -1.48 17.74 -3.54
C MET A 115 -2.48 18.63 -2.79
N HIS A 116 -2.82 18.25 -1.55
CA HIS A 116 -3.89 18.88 -0.77
C HIS A 116 -3.37 19.71 0.41
N VAL A 117 -2.17 19.41 0.90
CA VAL A 117 -1.63 20.01 2.13
C VAL A 117 -0.31 20.71 1.84
N PRO A 118 -0.10 21.95 2.32
CA PRO A 118 1.15 22.69 2.16
C PRO A 118 2.37 21.89 2.66
N ALA A 119 3.46 21.92 1.90
CA ALA A 119 4.67 21.17 2.19
C ALA A 119 5.29 21.50 3.56
N ALA A 120 5.03 22.69 4.10
CA ALA A 120 5.48 23.11 5.43
C ALA A 120 4.83 22.29 6.56
N LEU A 121 3.57 21.85 6.39
CA LEU A 121 2.83 21.03 7.36
C LEU A 121 3.14 19.53 7.20
N LEU A 122 3.67 19.11 6.03
CA LEU A 122 4.05 17.73 5.77
C LEU A 122 5.45 17.39 6.29
N LYS A 123 6.32 18.40 6.47
CA LYS A 123 7.65 18.19 7.07
C LYS A 123 7.49 18.01 8.57
N ASP A 124 8.17 17.01 9.09
CA ASP A 124 8.15 16.69 10.52
C ASP A 124 8.24 17.93 11.42
N ALA A 125 7.21 18.17 12.22
CA ALA A 125 7.28 19.02 13.40
C ALA A 125 8.15 18.39 14.51
N GLY A 126 9.21 17.67 14.14
CA GLY A 126 10.17 17.00 15.04
C GLY A 126 11.23 17.93 15.64
N GLY A 127 11.22 19.19 15.29
CA GLY A 127 12.09 20.20 15.90
C GLY A 127 11.29 21.45 16.17
N GLY A 128 11.18 21.86 17.43
CA GLY A 128 10.47 23.06 17.84
C GLY A 128 10.94 24.30 17.08
N ALA A 129 10.29 24.56 15.95
CA ALA A 129 10.34 25.83 15.27
C ALA A 129 9.01 26.53 15.57
N ALA A 130 9.12 27.66 16.20
CA ALA A 130 8.06 28.64 16.33
C ALA A 130 7.40 28.93 14.97
N PRO A 131 6.12 29.30 14.93
CA PRO A 131 5.44 29.63 13.68
C PRO A 131 6.22 30.73 12.97
N ALA A 132 6.69 30.43 11.74
CA ALA A 132 7.23 31.44 10.86
C ALA A 132 6.12 32.46 10.56
N GLU A 133 6.34 33.70 10.94
CA GLU A 133 5.51 34.85 10.59
C GLU A 133 5.45 34.93 9.05
N GLY A 134 4.32 34.59 8.50
CA GLY A 134 4.02 34.67 7.07
C GLY A 134 2.51 34.54 6.86
N GLY A 135 1.83 35.65 6.84
CA GLY A 135 0.45 36.00 6.47
C GLY A 135 -0.46 34.87 5.97
N GLY A 136 -1.11 34.18 6.85
CA GLY A 136 -2.25 33.33 6.64
C GLY A 136 -3.01 33.31 7.96
N GLU A 137 -4.33 33.42 7.92
CA GLU A 137 -5.24 33.51 9.05
C GLU A 137 -4.76 32.74 10.28
N GLU A 138 -4.57 33.44 11.40
CA GLU A 138 -4.26 32.84 12.71
C GLU A 138 -5.32 31.79 13.02
N VAL A 139 -5.04 30.54 12.71
CA VAL A 139 -5.84 29.42 13.21
C VAL A 139 -5.56 29.37 14.71
N ASP A 140 -6.50 29.85 15.50
CA ASP A 140 -6.45 29.83 16.96
C ASP A 140 -5.92 28.48 17.44
N ALA A 141 -4.80 28.48 18.17
CA ALA A 141 -4.18 27.26 18.71
C ALA A 141 -5.16 26.45 19.60
N ALA A 142 -6.22 27.08 20.08
CA ALA A 142 -7.34 26.45 20.79
C ALA A 142 -8.31 25.71 19.83
N SER A 143 -8.36 26.04 18.54
CA SER A 143 -9.27 25.42 17.56
C SER A 143 -8.77 24.07 17.04
N VAL A 144 -7.45 23.84 16.95
CA VAL A 144 -6.84 22.59 16.47
C VAL A 144 -7.28 21.34 17.26
N PRO A 145 -7.27 21.34 18.62
CA PRO A 145 -7.78 20.22 19.40
C PRO A 145 -9.28 19.97 19.18
N ALA A 146 -10.06 21.01 18.94
CA ALA A 146 -11.49 20.90 18.68
C ALA A 146 -11.75 20.30 17.29
N GLN A 147 -11.02 20.72 16.26
CA GLN A 147 -11.08 20.15 14.91
C GLN A 147 -10.70 18.67 14.89
N VAL A 148 -9.58 18.31 15.54
CA VAL A 148 -9.15 16.91 15.67
C VAL A 148 -10.23 16.08 16.36
N ASN A 149 -10.84 16.59 17.45
CA ASN A 149 -11.92 15.89 18.13
C ASN A 149 -13.15 15.71 17.23
N ALA A 150 -13.51 16.69 16.44
CA ALA A 150 -14.63 16.61 15.50
C ALA A 150 -14.37 15.53 14.43
N VAL A 151 -13.15 15.45 13.88
CA VAL A 151 -12.78 14.40 12.93
C VAL A 151 -12.81 13.03 13.59
N LEU A 152 -12.20 12.88 14.77
CA LEU A 152 -12.17 11.59 15.50
C LEU A 152 -13.58 11.11 15.87
N ALA A 153 -14.48 12.01 16.25
CA ALA A 153 -15.87 11.67 16.57
C ALA A 153 -16.65 11.18 15.34
N ARG A 154 -16.33 11.69 14.14
CA ARG A 154 -16.95 11.28 12.87
C ARG A 154 -16.39 9.98 12.31
N LEU A 155 -15.15 9.59 12.63
CA LEU A 155 -14.48 8.41 12.05
C LEU A 155 -15.36 7.15 12.04
N PRO A 156 -16.14 6.83 13.11
CA PRO A 156 -16.99 5.64 13.10
C PRO A 156 -18.14 5.67 12.09
N SER A 157 -18.46 6.81 11.51
CA SER A 157 -19.50 6.98 10.49
C SER A 157 -18.95 7.02 9.06
N LEU A 158 -17.62 7.06 8.91
CA LEU A 158 -16.98 7.14 7.61
C LEU A 158 -16.79 5.72 7.02
N ALA A 159 -17.67 5.36 6.09
CA ALA A 159 -17.73 4.05 5.48
C ALA A 159 -17.49 4.08 3.96
N SER A 160 -16.81 5.11 3.45
CA SER A 160 -16.38 5.17 2.05
C SER A 160 -14.93 5.60 1.93
N ARG A 161 -14.32 5.26 0.78
CA ARG A 161 -12.94 5.59 0.44
C ARG A 161 -12.72 7.10 0.46
N GLU A 162 -13.60 7.85 -0.19
CA GLU A 162 -13.52 9.30 -0.35
C GLU A 162 -13.63 10.01 1.01
N MET A 163 -14.55 9.54 1.86
CA MET A 163 -14.75 10.13 3.20
C MET A 163 -13.51 9.92 4.10
N ILE A 164 -12.87 8.76 4.01
CA ILE A 164 -11.64 8.46 4.76
C ILE A 164 -10.46 9.26 4.23
N ASP A 165 -10.33 9.40 2.91
CA ASP A 165 -9.28 10.19 2.29
C ASP A 165 -9.43 11.68 2.65
N GLN A 166 -10.67 12.19 2.68
CA GLN A 166 -10.95 13.55 3.17
C GLN A 166 -10.58 13.72 4.64
N ALA A 167 -10.89 12.74 5.49
CA ALA A 167 -10.49 12.78 6.90
C ALA A 167 -8.96 12.74 7.07
N ALA A 168 -8.24 12.03 6.19
CA ALA A 168 -6.77 12.03 6.16
C ALA A 168 -6.21 13.42 5.84
N VAL A 169 -6.80 14.11 4.86
CA VAL A 169 -6.44 15.49 4.51
C VAL A 169 -6.67 16.43 5.70
N GLU A 170 -7.84 16.37 6.33
CA GLU A 170 -8.16 17.21 7.50
C GLU A 170 -7.20 16.97 8.68
N LEU A 171 -6.85 15.71 8.96
CA LEU A 171 -5.87 15.37 10.00
C LEU A 171 -4.45 15.82 9.64
N ALA A 172 -4.09 15.81 8.36
CA ALA A 172 -2.79 16.27 7.91
C ALA A 172 -2.59 17.78 8.09
N PHE A 173 -3.65 18.58 8.01
CA PHE A 173 -3.62 20.01 8.39
C PHE A 173 -3.37 20.20 9.90
N CYS A 174 -3.80 19.26 10.72
CA CYS A 174 -3.64 19.29 12.18
C CYS A 174 -2.42 18.50 12.66
N ASN A 175 -1.31 18.47 11.90
CA ASN A 175 -0.14 17.63 12.13
C ASN A 175 0.69 18.07 13.35
N THR A 176 0.25 17.74 14.56
CA THR A 176 1.00 17.94 15.80
C THR A 176 1.30 16.62 16.49
N ARG A 177 2.34 16.59 17.34
CA ARG A 177 2.67 15.39 18.13
C ARG A 177 1.50 14.92 19.00
N ALA A 178 0.76 15.87 19.57
CA ALA A 178 -0.44 15.56 20.38
C ALA A 178 -1.55 14.92 19.54
N THR A 179 -1.80 15.44 18.33
CA THR A 179 -2.76 14.88 17.37
C THR A 179 -2.40 13.45 17.00
N ARG A 180 -1.12 13.20 16.64
CA ARG A 180 -0.64 11.86 16.28
C ARG A 180 -0.86 10.85 17.42
N ALA A 181 -0.46 11.21 18.65
CA ALA A 181 -0.65 10.35 19.81
C ALA A 181 -2.14 10.10 20.15
N ARG A 182 -3.00 11.09 19.91
CA ARG A 182 -4.45 10.98 20.11
C ARG A 182 -5.09 10.08 19.06
N LEU A 183 -4.67 10.23 17.78
CA LEU A 183 -5.12 9.39 16.69
C LEU A 183 -4.76 7.93 16.91
N VAL A 184 -3.50 7.64 17.28
CA VAL A 184 -3.06 6.27 17.61
C VAL A 184 -3.94 5.65 18.70
N ARG A 185 -4.20 6.38 19.79
CA ARG A 185 -5.07 5.89 20.88
C ARG A 185 -6.50 5.64 20.40
N HIS A 186 -7.03 6.50 19.52
CA HIS A 186 -8.38 6.34 18.97
C HIS A 186 -8.46 5.09 18.08
N LEU A 187 -7.51 4.90 17.19
CA LEU A 187 -7.45 3.75 16.28
C LEU A 187 -7.29 2.41 17.03
N LEU A 188 -6.49 2.37 18.08
CA LEU A 188 -6.35 1.19 18.93
C LEU A 188 -7.57 0.95 19.83
N GLY A 189 -8.33 2.00 20.12
CA GLY A 189 -9.54 1.97 20.95
C GLY A 189 -10.84 1.61 20.20
N VAL A 190 -10.78 1.19 18.95
CA VAL A 190 -11.97 0.80 18.16
C VAL A 190 -12.76 -0.29 18.86
N SER A 191 -14.10 -0.18 18.84
CA SER A 191 -14.98 -1.19 19.41
C SER A 191 -14.72 -2.57 18.79
N ARG A 192 -14.75 -3.62 19.62
CA ARG A 192 -14.49 -5.01 19.21
C ARG A 192 -15.51 -5.52 18.18
N ASP A 193 -16.70 -4.95 18.18
CA ASP A 193 -17.81 -5.34 17.29
C ASP A 193 -17.72 -4.66 15.92
N ARG A 194 -16.98 -3.53 15.81
CA ARG A 194 -16.88 -2.72 14.59
C ARG A 194 -15.66 -3.10 13.74
N ARG A 195 -15.60 -4.37 13.36
CA ARG A 195 -14.56 -4.87 12.45
C ARG A 195 -14.73 -4.34 11.01
N ASP A 196 -15.93 -3.94 10.67
CA ASP A 196 -16.31 -3.29 9.41
C ASP A 196 -15.54 -2.00 9.14
N LEU A 197 -15.10 -1.30 10.18
CA LEU A 197 -14.32 -0.05 10.05
C LEU A 197 -12.82 -0.27 9.85
N LEU A 198 -12.30 -1.45 10.15
CA LEU A 198 -10.86 -1.71 10.16
C LEU A 198 -10.18 -1.52 8.80
N PRO A 199 -10.78 -1.91 7.65
CA PRO A 199 -10.21 -1.60 6.33
C PRO A 199 -10.03 -0.10 6.11
N TYR A 200 -11.04 0.69 6.47
CA TYR A 200 -11.00 2.17 6.34
C TYR A 200 -9.96 2.80 7.26
N TYR A 201 -9.84 2.30 8.49
CA TYR A 201 -8.83 2.79 9.44
C TYR A 201 -7.42 2.39 9.01
N ALA A 202 -7.25 1.21 8.43
CA ALA A 202 -5.99 0.81 7.83
C ALA A 202 -5.62 1.70 6.62
N ARG A 203 -6.61 2.05 5.77
CA ARG A 203 -6.44 3.02 4.69
C ARG A 203 -6.01 4.39 5.22
N LEU A 204 -6.68 4.89 6.28
CA LEU A 204 -6.31 6.16 6.93
C LEU A 204 -4.85 6.14 7.39
N VAL A 205 -4.42 5.08 8.08
CA VAL A 205 -3.02 4.92 8.55
C VAL A 205 -2.06 4.87 7.36
N ALA A 206 -2.41 4.17 6.29
CA ALA A 206 -1.58 4.04 5.10
C ALA A 206 -1.44 5.37 4.35
N THR A 207 -2.50 6.15 4.22
CA THR A 207 -2.51 7.48 3.60
C THR A 207 -1.69 8.48 4.42
N LEU A 208 -1.88 8.49 5.75
CA LEU A 208 -1.13 9.38 6.65
C LEU A 208 0.35 9.01 6.79
N HIS A 209 0.75 7.79 6.45
CA HIS A 209 2.13 7.34 6.59
C HIS A 209 3.15 8.25 5.90
N ALA A 210 2.77 8.85 4.77
CA ALA A 210 3.64 9.74 4.00
C ALA A 210 4.05 11.01 4.78
N CYS A 211 3.20 11.50 5.69
CA CYS A 211 3.42 12.72 6.47
C CYS A 211 3.51 12.48 7.99
N MET A 212 2.97 11.35 8.48
CA MET A 212 2.92 10.98 9.90
C MET A 212 3.37 9.51 10.10
N PRO A 213 4.62 9.13 9.80
CA PRO A 213 5.09 7.76 9.97
C PRO A 213 4.97 7.26 11.42
N ASP A 214 5.06 8.17 12.40
CA ASP A 214 4.90 7.87 13.82
C ASP A 214 3.53 7.26 14.14
N VAL A 215 2.47 7.66 13.43
CA VAL A 215 1.12 7.09 13.60
C VAL A 215 1.13 5.61 13.21
N THR A 216 1.71 5.28 12.06
CA THR A 216 1.84 3.88 11.61
C THR A 216 2.64 3.06 12.61
N HIS A 217 3.81 3.56 13.03
CA HIS A 217 4.66 2.86 14.01
C HIS A 217 3.93 2.69 15.36
N GLY A 218 3.22 3.72 15.82
CA GLY A 218 2.46 3.66 17.07
C GLY A 218 1.31 2.66 17.02
N VAL A 219 0.57 2.60 15.91
CA VAL A 219 -0.51 1.62 15.70
C VAL A 219 0.05 0.21 15.65
N LEU A 220 1.12 -0.03 14.87
CA LEU A 220 1.76 -1.36 14.78
C LEU A 220 2.32 -1.82 16.13
N ALA A 221 3.01 -0.95 16.85
CA ALA A 221 3.52 -1.28 18.18
C ALA A 221 2.40 -1.61 19.17
N GLY A 222 1.28 -0.88 19.11
CA GLY A 222 0.09 -1.15 19.92
C GLY A 222 -0.56 -2.49 19.58
N LEU A 223 -0.72 -2.79 18.29
CA LEU A 223 -1.30 -4.07 17.83
C LEU A 223 -0.40 -5.26 18.17
N ASP A 224 0.93 -5.15 18.03
CA ASP A 224 1.87 -6.21 18.42
C ASP A 224 1.84 -6.45 19.93
N ALA A 225 1.85 -5.39 20.74
CA ALA A 225 1.75 -5.50 22.19
C ALA A 225 0.42 -6.14 22.62
N GLU A 226 -0.70 -5.76 21.99
CA GLU A 226 -2.01 -6.35 22.23
C GLU A 226 -2.04 -7.82 21.81
N PHE A 227 -1.53 -8.17 20.62
CA PHE A 227 -1.42 -9.54 20.13
C PHE A 227 -0.69 -10.43 21.14
N ARG A 228 0.49 -10.01 21.60
CA ARG A 228 1.28 -10.74 22.58
C ARG A 228 0.58 -10.88 23.93
N ALA A 229 -0.13 -9.83 24.37
CA ALA A 229 -0.89 -9.87 25.63
C ALA A 229 -2.09 -10.82 25.54
N LEU A 230 -2.84 -10.77 24.43
CA LEU A 230 -3.99 -11.63 24.18
C LEU A 230 -3.60 -13.10 23.98
N HIS A 231 -2.45 -13.36 23.34
CA HIS A 231 -1.94 -14.71 23.16
C HIS A 231 -1.52 -15.35 24.50
N ARG A 232 -0.85 -14.57 25.37
CA ARG A 232 -0.51 -15.05 26.74
C ARG A 232 -1.73 -15.29 27.63
N ARG A 233 -2.81 -14.56 27.37
CA ARG A 233 -4.05 -14.68 28.13
C ARG A 233 -4.82 -15.92 27.68
N ARG A 234 -4.85 -16.98 28.50
CA ARG A 234 -5.55 -18.23 28.19
C ARG A 234 -7.08 -18.17 28.43
N ALA A 235 -7.63 -16.99 28.68
CA ALA A 235 -9.06 -16.80 28.82
C ALA A 235 -9.79 -17.02 27.50
N ASN A 236 -10.86 -17.79 27.54
CA ASN A 236 -11.71 -18.12 26.38
C ASN A 236 -13.07 -17.42 26.45
N ASP A 237 -13.16 -16.27 27.13
CA ASP A 237 -14.37 -15.49 27.19
C ASP A 237 -14.63 -14.79 25.84
N VAL A 238 -15.89 -14.52 25.54
CA VAL A 238 -16.33 -13.89 24.29
C VAL A 238 -15.60 -12.55 24.04
N GLY A 239 -15.39 -11.75 25.09
CA GLY A 239 -14.71 -10.47 25.00
C GLY A 239 -13.25 -10.59 24.56
N THR A 240 -12.54 -11.62 25.03
CA THR A 240 -11.17 -11.92 24.61
C THR A 240 -11.13 -12.45 23.17
N ALA A 241 -12.08 -13.30 22.78
CA ALA A 241 -12.19 -13.80 21.41
C ALA A 241 -12.43 -12.65 20.41
N LEU A 242 -13.36 -11.73 20.72
CA LEU A 242 -13.62 -10.54 19.89
C LEU A 242 -12.40 -9.61 19.80
N SER A 243 -11.64 -9.46 20.89
CA SER A 243 -10.41 -8.66 20.88
C SER A 243 -9.33 -9.27 19.99
N ARG A 244 -9.15 -10.62 20.05
CA ARG A 244 -8.23 -11.34 19.17
C ARG A 244 -8.63 -11.20 17.70
N ALA A 245 -9.93 -11.36 17.41
CA ALA A 245 -10.47 -11.20 16.06
C ALA A 245 -10.24 -9.79 15.52
N ARG A 246 -10.55 -8.75 16.30
CA ARG A 246 -10.30 -7.36 15.92
C ARG A 246 -8.81 -7.10 15.63
N ASN A 247 -7.94 -7.54 16.53
CA ASN A 247 -6.48 -7.36 16.38
C ASN A 247 -5.96 -8.05 15.10
N ALA A 248 -6.38 -9.30 14.85
CA ALA A 248 -5.98 -10.05 13.66
C ALA A 248 -6.45 -9.38 12.36
N VAL A 249 -7.72 -8.95 12.31
CA VAL A 249 -8.26 -8.27 11.12
C VAL A 249 -7.54 -6.94 10.89
N PHE A 250 -7.35 -6.12 11.93
CA PHE A 250 -6.68 -4.83 11.78
C PHE A 250 -5.23 -4.98 11.29
N LEU A 251 -4.49 -5.94 11.86
CA LEU A 251 -3.14 -6.26 11.42
C LEU A 251 -3.15 -6.75 9.95
N GLY A 252 -4.08 -7.66 9.60
CA GLY A 252 -4.24 -8.18 8.24
C GLY A 252 -4.58 -7.09 7.22
N GLU A 253 -5.42 -6.13 7.60
CA GLU A 253 -5.73 -4.98 6.75
C GLU A 253 -4.49 -4.10 6.50
N LEU A 254 -3.70 -3.82 7.53
CA LEU A 254 -2.44 -3.07 7.39
C LEU A 254 -1.40 -3.82 6.55
N VAL A 255 -1.41 -5.16 6.56
CA VAL A 255 -0.57 -6.00 5.68
C VAL A 255 -0.88 -5.74 4.21
N LYS A 256 -2.16 -5.69 3.83
CA LYS A 256 -2.59 -5.41 2.45
C LYS A 256 -2.16 -4.02 1.95
N PHE A 257 -2.01 -3.05 2.85
CA PHE A 257 -1.44 -1.75 2.54
C PHE A 257 0.10 -1.72 2.53
N GLY A 258 0.77 -2.86 2.76
CA GLY A 258 2.23 -2.93 2.81
C GLY A 258 2.85 -2.14 3.97
N ARG A 259 2.12 -1.94 5.07
CA ARG A 259 2.58 -1.15 6.22
C ARG A 259 3.13 -1.99 7.36
N VAL A 260 2.95 -3.31 7.31
CA VAL A 260 3.42 -4.24 8.33
C VAL A 260 4.74 -4.88 7.90
N PRO A 261 5.79 -4.87 8.72
CA PRO A 261 7.03 -5.57 8.43
C PRO A 261 6.79 -7.09 8.32
N GLU A 262 7.40 -7.74 7.36
CA GLU A 262 7.22 -9.18 7.11
C GLU A 262 7.50 -10.04 8.35
N HIS A 263 8.55 -9.69 9.11
CA HIS A 263 8.90 -10.45 10.31
C HIS A 263 7.78 -10.48 11.34
N LEU A 264 7.00 -9.39 11.48
CA LEU A 264 5.86 -9.34 12.40
C LEU A 264 4.71 -10.22 11.91
N VAL A 265 4.42 -10.18 10.61
CA VAL A 265 3.38 -11.03 9.98
C VAL A 265 3.66 -12.50 10.24
N PHE A 266 4.86 -12.96 9.89
CA PHE A 266 5.25 -14.36 10.04
C PHE A 266 5.45 -14.79 11.50
N TYR A 267 5.82 -13.85 12.38
CA TYR A 267 5.82 -14.08 13.83
C TYR A 267 4.41 -14.39 14.34
N CYS A 268 3.41 -13.62 13.96
CA CYS A 268 2.02 -13.85 14.34
C CYS A 268 1.51 -15.20 13.83
N ILE A 269 1.71 -15.51 12.54
CA ILE A 269 1.29 -16.78 11.93
C ILE A 269 1.97 -17.96 12.65
N LYS A 270 3.30 -17.88 12.84
CA LYS A 270 4.06 -18.95 13.51
C LYS A 270 3.59 -19.16 14.93
N THR A 271 3.39 -18.08 15.71
CA THR A 271 2.92 -18.16 17.09
C THR A 271 1.56 -18.86 17.20
N LEU A 272 0.63 -18.55 16.29
CA LEU A 272 -0.69 -19.19 16.24
C LEU A 272 -0.60 -20.65 15.81
N LEU A 273 0.28 -20.99 14.87
CA LEU A 273 0.55 -22.36 14.44
C LEU A 273 1.22 -23.19 15.55
N ASP A 274 2.09 -22.59 16.35
CA ASP A 274 2.78 -23.31 17.44
C ASP A 274 1.88 -23.62 18.61
N ASP A 275 0.93 -22.74 18.96
CA ASP A 275 -0.09 -22.99 19.98
C ASP A 275 -1.09 -24.09 19.55
N PHE A 276 -1.53 -24.06 18.30
CA PHE A 276 -2.48 -24.98 17.67
C PHE A 276 -3.75 -25.29 18.47
N GLY A 277 -4.10 -24.46 19.45
CA GLY A 277 -5.35 -24.53 20.21
C GLY A 277 -6.53 -23.93 19.44
N VAL A 278 -7.77 -24.32 19.76
CA VAL A 278 -8.99 -23.84 19.08
C VAL A 278 -9.02 -22.31 18.96
N PRO A 279 -8.78 -21.52 20.02
CA PRO A 279 -8.80 -20.06 19.90
C PRO A 279 -7.69 -19.51 19.01
N ALA A 280 -6.53 -20.16 18.97
CA ALA A 280 -5.43 -19.75 18.10
C ALA A 280 -5.75 -20.06 16.63
N LEU A 281 -6.37 -21.22 16.36
CA LEU A 281 -6.77 -21.61 15.01
C LEU A 281 -7.91 -20.75 14.46
N GLU A 282 -8.87 -20.32 15.29
CA GLU A 282 -9.92 -19.38 14.89
C GLU A 282 -9.31 -18.01 14.48
N VAL A 283 -8.35 -17.51 15.25
CA VAL A 283 -7.63 -16.27 14.93
C VAL A 283 -6.78 -16.43 13.66
N LEU A 284 -6.10 -17.57 13.52
CA LEU A 284 -5.31 -17.88 12.33
C LEU A 284 -6.18 -17.94 11.08
N ALA A 285 -7.33 -18.63 11.14
CA ALA A 285 -8.27 -18.68 10.02
C ALA A 285 -8.69 -17.27 9.59
N LEU A 286 -9.11 -16.44 10.53
CA LEU A 286 -9.53 -15.06 10.27
C LEU A 286 -8.38 -14.20 9.70
N PHE A 287 -7.15 -14.39 10.19
CA PHE A 287 -5.98 -13.69 9.66
C PHE A 287 -5.68 -14.11 8.21
N LEU A 288 -5.76 -15.41 7.92
CA LEU A 288 -5.60 -15.95 6.56
C LEU A 288 -6.71 -15.48 5.62
N GLU A 289 -7.96 -15.46 6.07
CA GLU A 289 -9.08 -14.89 5.32
C GLU A 289 -8.85 -13.43 4.97
N THR A 290 -8.29 -12.66 5.90
CA THR A 290 -8.09 -11.22 5.71
C THR A 290 -6.95 -10.91 4.73
N CYS A 291 -5.78 -11.53 4.89
CA CYS A 291 -4.58 -11.16 4.11
C CYS A 291 -3.83 -12.35 3.48
N GLY A 292 -4.29 -13.59 3.67
CA GLY A 292 -3.58 -14.78 3.20
C GLY A 292 -3.39 -14.81 1.68
N ARG A 293 -4.43 -14.47 0.91
CA ARG A 293 -4.35 -14.36 -0.55
C ARG A 293 -3.28 -13.34 -0.99
N TYR A 294 -3.25 -12.18 -0.35
CA TYR A 294 -2.25 -11.14 -0.61
C TYR A 294 -0.84 -11.65 -0.35
N LEU A 295 -0.62 -12.33 0.79
CA LEU A 295 0.69 -12.88 1.17
C LEU A 295 1.18 -13.98 0.23
N VAL A 296 0.28 -14.86 -0.26
CA VAL A 296 0.60 -15.93 -1.22
C VAL A 296 0.96 -15.37 -2.59
N ARG A 297 0.36 -14.25 -3.00
CA ARG A 297 0.52 -13.66 -4.34
C ARG A 297 1.57 -12.57 -4.42
N THR A 298 2.02 -12.05 -3.28
CA THR A 298 3.11 -11.06 -3.24
C THR A 298 4.46 -11.77 -3.34
N PRO A 299 5.31 -11.47 -4.35
CA PRO A 299 6.57 -12.18 -4.58
C PRO A 299 7.49 -12.25 -3.36
N ALA A 300 7.55 -11.17 -2.56
CA ALA A 300 8.40 -11.10 -1.37
C ALA A 300 7.99 -12.09 -0.28
N THR A 301 6.69 -12.41 -0.16
CA THR A 301 6.15 -13.24 0.93
C THR A 301 5.68 -14.62 0.49
N ALA A 302 5.52 -14.85 -0.83
CA ALA A 302 4.91 -16.05 -1.40
C ALA A 302 5.59 -17.36 -0.95
N GLU A 303 6.91 -17.44 -1.00
CA GLU A 303 7.66 -18.64 -0.64
C GLU A 303 7.47 -18.99 0.85
N ARG A 304 7.64 -17.99 1.73
CA ARG A 304 7.47 -18.17 3.19
C ARG A 304 6.03 -18.54 3.53
N MET A 305 5.07 -17.88 2.87
CA MET A 305 3.65 -18.16 3.10
C MET A 305 3.27 -19.57 2.65
N SER A 306 3.78 -20.03 1.50
CA SER A 306 3.61 -21.40 1.03
C SER A 306 4.14 -22.42 2.06
N GLY A 307 5.32 -22.17 2.64
CA GLY A 307 5.88 -22.98 3.73
C GLY A 307 4.99 -23.02 4.97
N MET A 308 4.39 -21.88 5.37
CA MET A 308 3.47 -21.82 6.51
C MET A 308 2.17 -22.58 6.23
N LEU A 309 1.61 -22.49 5.02
CA LEU A 309 0.42 -23.25 4.64
C LEU A 309 0.70 -24.77 4.62
N GLN A 310 1.87 -25.19 4.13
CA GLN A 310 2.28 -26.60 4.20
C GLN A 310 2.45 -27.09 5.65
N LEU A 311 2.98 -26.24 6.54
CA LEU A 311 3.09 -26.55 7.97
C LEU A 311 1.70 -26.68 8.61
N LEU A 312 0.76 -25.79 8.26
CA LEU A 312 -0.64 -25.86 8.71
C LEU A 312 -1.27 -27.21 8.29
N GLN A 313 -1.12 -27.61 7.03
CA GLN A 313 -1.67 -28.88 6.55
C GLN A 313 -1.07 -30.09 7.25
N ARG A 314 0.25 -30.09 7.47
CA ARG A 314 0.93 -31.18 8.21
C ARG A 314 0.47 -31.26 9.65
N LYS A 315 0.36 -30.12 10.35
CA LYS A 315 -0.15 -30.08 11.73
C LYS A 315 -1.61 -30.54 11.81
N ARG A 316 -2.45 -30.11 10.87
CA ARG A 316 -3.84 -30.54 10.78
C ARG A 316 -3.98 -32.06 10.60
N ALA A 317 -3.15 -32.64 9.75
CA ALA A 317 -3.14 -34.11 9.56
C ALA A 317 -2.69 -34.88 10.81
N ALA A 318 -1.81 -34.27 11.63
CA ALA A 318 -1.28 -34.88 12.84
C ALA A 318 -2.16 -34.69 14.08
N HIS A 319 -3.00 -33.65 14.11
CA HIS A 319 -3.85 -33.30 15.25
C HIS A 319 -5.32 -33.53 14.91
N HIS A 320 -6.05 -34.15 15.84
CA HIS A 320 -7.49 -34.25 15.73
C HIS A 320 -8.12 -32.88 16.05
N THR A 321 -8.68 -32.23 15.05
CA THR A 321 -9.38 -30.95 15.19
C THR A 321 -10.89 -31.19 15.15
N ASP A 322 -11.65 -30.41 15.93
CA ASP A 322 -13.11 -30.36 15.83
C ASP A 322 -13.56 -30.02 14.40
N SER A 323 -14.65 -30.63 13.94
CA SER A 323 -15.19 -30.47 12.59
C SER A 323 -15.45 -29.01 12.21
N ARG A 324 -15.89 -28.19 13.18
CA ARG A 324 -16.10 -26.74 12.98
C ARG A 324 -14.79 -26.01 12.67
N VAL A 325 -13.74 -26.29 13.44
CA VAL A 325 -12.42 -25.67 13.26
C VAL A 325 -11.77 -26.16 11.98
N ALA A 326 -11.93 -27.45 11.67
CA ALA A 326 -11.47 -28.02 10.42
C ALA A 326 -12.06 -27.30 9.20
N LEU A 327 -13.39 -27.05 9.22
CA LEU A 327 -14.07 -26.30 8.15
C LEU A 327 -13.61 -24.85 8.05
N LEU A 328 -13.40 -24.15 9.16
CA LEU A 328 -12.86 -22.80 9.18
C LEU A 328 -11.47 -22.73 8.53
N LEU A 329 -10.60 -23.68 8.87
CA LEU A 329 -9.26 -23.76 8.29
C LEU A 329 -9.27 -24.11 6.80
N ASP A 330 -10.21 -24.97 6.36
CA ASP A 330 -10.41 -25.27 4.94
C ASP A 330 -10.84 -24.03 4.17
N ASN A 331 -11.81 -23.29 4.67
CA ASN A 331 -12.29 -22.08 4.06
C ASN A 331 -11.14 -21.04 3.95
N ALA A 332 -10.41 -20.82 5.03
CA ALA A 332 -9.26 -19.90 5.04
C ALA A 332 -8.16 -20.35 4.06
N TYR A 333 -7.88 -21.64 3.98
CA TYR A 333 -6.91 -22.18 3.04
C TYR A 333 -7.35 -21.97 1.59
N TYR A 334 -8.59 -22.26 1.24
CA TYR A 334 -9.11 -22.09 -0.12
C TYR A 334 -9.28 -20.62 -0.53
N GLN A 335 -9.41 -19.71 0.41
CA GLN A 335 -9.32 -18.27 0.12
C GLN A 335 -7.89 -17.86 -0.24
N CYS A 336 -6.88 -18.42 0.41
CA CYS A 336 -5.48 -18.20 0.06
C CYS A 336 -5.11 -18.82 -1.29
N VAL A 337 -5.51 -20.08 -1.48
CA VAL A 337 -5.18 -20.90 -2.66
C VAL A 337 -6.48 -21.50 -3.21
N PRO A 338 -7.24 -20.74 -4.00
CA PRO A 338 -8.46 -21.26 -4.60
C PRO A 338 -8.16 -22.47 -5.50
N PRO A 339 -9.04 -23.48 -5.52
CA PRO A 339 -8.87 -24.64 -6.38
C PRO A 339 -8.91 -24.20 -7.86
N PRO A 340 -8.17 -24.89 -8.74
CA PRO A 340 -8.20 -24.58 -10.17
C PRO A 340 -9.64 -24.69 -10.69
N ARG A 341 -10.08 -23.68 -11.43
CA ARG A 341 -11.40 -23.69 -12.08
C ARG A 341 -11.39 -24.79 -13.12
N VAL A 342 -12.09 -25.87 -12.86
CA VAL A 342 -12.39 -26.90 -13.89
C VAL A 342 -13.40 -26.27 -14.85
N ALA A 343 -12.98 -26.06 -16.08
CA ALA A 343 -13.90 -25.68 -17.15
C ALA A 343 -14.90 -26.83 -17.30
N VAL A 344 -16.14 -26.63 -16.88
CA VAL A 344 -17.23 -27.56 -17.18
C VAL A 344 -17.50 -27.42 -18.66
N VAL A 345 -16.95 -28.34 -19.44
CA VAL A 345 -17.35 -28.50 -20.85
C VAL A 345 -18.78 -29.01 -20.81
N HIS A 346 -19.73 -28.12 -21.03
CA HIS A 346 -21.10 -28.53 -21.37
C HIS A 346 -21.02 -29.22 -22.72
N GLU A 347 -20.94 -30.55 -22.73
CA GLU A 347 -21.29 -31.31 -23.92
C GLU A 347 -22.76 -30.99 -24.23
N ALA A 348 -22.99 -30.38 -25.39
CA ALA A 348 -24.35 -30.16 -25.88
C ALA A 348 -25.03 -31.54 -26.03
N PRO A 349 -26.27 -31.70 -25.55
CA PRO A 349 -26.98 -32.94 -25.77
C PRO A 349 -27.17 -33.17 -27.27
N THR A 350 -26.68 -34.31 -27.77
CA THR A 350 -26.90 -34.82 -29.12
C THR A 350 -28.37 -35.14 -29.39
#